data_d93e296e959843b984cbab0f2f6006c5
#
_entry.id   d93e296e959843b984cbab0f2f6006c5
#
_cell.length_a   1.000
_cell.length_b   1.000
_cell.length_c   1.000
_cell.angle_alpha   90.00
_cell.angle_beta   90.00
_cell.angle_gamma   90.00
#
_symmetry.space_group_name_H-M   'P 1'
#
loop_
_entity.id
_entity.type
_entity.pdbx_description
1 polymer ?
#
loop_
_entity_poly.entity_id
_entity_poly.type
_entity_poly.pdbx_seq_one_letter_code
_entity_poly.pdbx_strand_id
1 'polypeptide(L)'
;PMVTGDIKDGSLGFDYKWNMGWMHDFLEYVKRDPYFRKYNHNRLTFGMTYAYSEKFILVLSHDEVVHLKCSMLGKMPGEYEDKFANLKVAYTFMMGHPGKKLLFMGQDFGQWSEWSEKRSLDWYLLGEPEHKGLWAYFKALLHIYRKYPACYALDQYPEGFFWINADDGDRSIYSFVRCSEDGKDNLLFVCNFTPVARPDYMVGVPQAGKYTLILDSSMKGQHIYTAVHTECDRQPYAVKYPLPAYGTAVFKFSKHTAKATKKAKKHK
;
A
#
# COMPACT_ATOMS: atom_id res chain seq x y z
N PRO A 1 -21.93 -12.36 -2.53
CA PRO A 1 -21.10 -12.05 -3.71
C PRO A 1 -21.60 -12.84 -4.93
N MET A 2 -21.67 -12.15 -6.08
CA MET A 2 -22.20 -12.78 -7.29
C MET A 2 -21.17 -13.69 -7.98
N VAL A 3 -19.91 -13.35 -7.92
CA VAL A 3 -18.83 -14.06 -8.64
C VAL A 3 -18.17 -15.10 -7.75
N THR A 4 -17.85 -14.74 -6.50
CA THR A 4 -17.07 -15.58 -5.59
C THR A 4 -17.89 -16.25 -4.48
N GLY A 5 -19.22 -16.22 -4.58
CA GLY A 5 -20.12 -16.94 -3.68
C GLY A 5 -20.29 -18.40 -4.06
N ASP A 6 -20.98 -19.17 -3.22
CA ASP A 6 -21.27 -20.59 -3.48
C ASP A 6 -22.26 -20.74 -4.66
N ILE A 7 -21.99 -21.71 -5.53
CA ILE A 7 -22.87 -22.07 -6.66
C ILE A 7 -24.26 -22.45 -6.16
N LYS A 8 -24.37 -23.07 -4.98
CA LYS A 8 -25.65 -23.44 -4.36
C LYS A 8 -26.54 -22.24 -4.06
N ASP A 9 -25.93 -21.06 -3.85
CA ASP A 9 -26.61 -19.80 -3.58
C ASP A 9 -26.84 -18.98 -4.86
N GLY A 10 -26.63 -19.58 -6.05
CA GLY A 10 -26.85 -18.95 -7.36
C GLY A 10 -25.66 -18.07 -7.81
N SER A 11 -24.51 -18.17 -7.17
CA SER A 11 -23.28 -17.47 -7.56
C SER A 11 -22.48 -18.28 -8.59
N LEU A 12 -21.43 -17.67 -9.18
CA LEU A 12 -20.62 -18.30 -10.22
C LEU A 12 -19.56 -19.29 -9.69
N GLY A 13 -19.24 -19.25 -8.40
CA GLY A 13 -18.33 -20.18 -7.72
C GLY A 13 -16.85 -20.00 -8.03
N PHE A 14 -16.41 -18.84 -8.52
CA PHE A 14 -15.00 -18.54 -8.69
C PHE A 14 -14.32 -18.26 -7.35
N ASP A 15 -13.02 -18.59 -7.23
CA ASP A 15 -12.26 -18.28 -6.02
C ASP A 15 -12.02 -16.79 -5.85
N TYR A 16 -11.76 -16.05 -6.94
CA TYR A 16 -11.44 -14.64 -6.94
C TYR A 16 -12.06 -13.91 -8.13
N LYS A 17 -12.18 -12.59 -7.96
CA LYS A 17 -12.62 -11.66 -9.00
C LYS A 17 -11.60 -10.53 -9.19
N TRP A 18 -11.30 -10.18 -10.43
CA TRP A 18 -10.52 -9.00 -10.74
C TRP A 18 -11.27 -7.73 -10.35
N ASN A 19 -10.61 -6.85 -9.59
CA ASN A 19 -11.20 -5.57 -9.19
C ASN A 19 -10.88 -4.49 -10.24
N MET A 20 -11.67 -4.47 -11.30
CA MET A 20 -11.51 -3.50 -12.39
C MET A 20 -11.87 -2.08 -11.95
N GLY A 21 -12.82 -1.91 -11.01
CA GLY A 21 -13.17 -0.61 -10.44
C GLY A 21 -12.02 0.02 -9.67
N TRP A 22 -11.38 -0.75 -8.79
CA TRP A 22 -10.19 -0.31 -8.09
C TRP A 22 -9.06 0.04 -9.07
N MET A 23 -8.80 -0.80 -10.06
CA MET A 23 -7.76 -0.59 -11.07
C MET A 23 -7.97 0.74 -11.79
N HIS A 24 -9.21 1.00 -12.24
CA HIS A 24 -9.55 2.24 -12.94
C HIS A 24 -9.29 3.47 -12.06
N ASP A 25 -9.83 3.48 -10.83
CA ASP A 25 -9.67 4.61 -9.91
C ASP A 25 -8.22 4.82 -9.50
N PHE A 26 -7.48 3.74 -9.25
CA PHE A 26 -6.06 3.77 -8.92
C PHE A 26 -5.24 4.40 -10.05
N LEU A 27 -5.42 3.94 -11.30
CA LEU A 27 -4.69 4.44 -12.45
C LEU A 27 -5.07 5.90 -12.77
N GLU A 28 -6.36 6.25 -12.69
CA GLU A 28 -6.82 7.63 -12.87
C GLU A 28 -6.20 8.59 -11.83
N TYR A 29 -5.94 8.12 -10.62
CA TYR A 29 -5.28 8.91 -9.60
C TYR A 29 -3.77 9.04 -9.83
N VAL A 30 -3.06 7.92 -10.03
CA VAL A 30 -1.58 7.93 -10.06
C VAL A 30 -1.01 8.62 -11.30
N LYS A 31 -1.73 8.61 -12.42
CA LYS A 31 -1.33 9.32 -13.66
C LYS A 31 -1.56 10.83 -13.61
N ARG A 32 -2.32 11.34 -12.62
CA ARG A 32 -2.56 12.79 -12.51
C ARG A 32 -1.32 13.51 -12.05
N ASP A 33 -1.17 14.72 -12.56
CA ASP A 33 -0.25 15.70 -12.00
C ASP A 33 -0.50 15.82 -10.48
N PRO A 34 0.55 15.77 -9.64
CA PRO A 34 0.43 15.77 -8.18
C PRO A 34 -0.35 17.00 -7.64
N TYR A 35 -0.28 18.13 -8.31
CA TYR A 35 -1.03 19.33 -7.93
C TYR A 35 -2.55 19.10 -7.91
N PHE A 36 -3.07 18.27 -8.82
CA PHE A 36 -4.50 17.98 -8.93
C PHE A 36 -4.95 16.77 -8.13
N ARG A 37 -4.04 16.00 -7.52
CA ARG A 37 -4.37 14.80 -6.73
C ARG A 37 -5.26 15.12 -5.55
N LYS A 38 -5.10 16.28 -4.90
CA LYS A 38 -5.93 16.72 -3.77
C LYS A 38 -7.43 16.76 -4.09
N TYR A 39 -7.81 17.09 -5.32
CA TYR A 39 -9.21 17.12 -5.75
C TYR A 39 -9.76 15.73 -6.15
N ASN A 40 -8.93 14.72 -6.12
CA ASN A 40 -9.25 13.34 -6.51
C ASN A 40 -8.87 12.33 -5.42
N HIS A 41 -8.66 12.80 -4.21
CA HIS A 41 -8.19 11.99 -3.07
C HIS A 41 -9.09 10.78 -2.80
N ASN A 42 -10.39 10.94 -2.95
CA ASN A 42 -11.38 9.88 -2.76
C ASN A 42 -11.24 8.70 -3.74
N ARG A 43 -10.57 8.82 -4.87
CA ARG A 43 -10.37 7.70 -5.80
C ARG A 43 -9.59 6.55 -5.16
N LEU A 44 -8.63 6.83 -4.30
CA LEU A 44 -7.89 5.78 -3.60
C LEU A 44 -8.61 5.26 -2.34
N THR A 45 -9.51 6.05 -1.76
CA THR A 45 -10.26 5.62 -0.55
C THR A 45 -11.59 4.94 -0.90
N PHE A 46 -12.19 5.26 -2.03
CA PHE A 46 -13.49 4.73 -2.45
C PHE A 46 -13.51 3.21 -2.56
N GLY A 47 -12.42 2.59 -3.03
CA GLY A 47 -12.29 1.14 -3.14
C GLY A 47 -12.59 0.38 -1.85
N MET A 48 -12.35 1.00 -0.69
CA MET A 48 -12.65 0.39 0.61
C MET A 48 -14.15 0.27 0.91
N THR A 49 -15.00 1.03 0.26
CA THR A 49 -16.46 0.96 0.45
C THR A 49 -17.06 -0.37 -0.01
N TYR A 50 -16.37 -1.06 -0.93
CA TYR A 50 -16.81 -2.35 -1.48
C TYR A 50 -15.74 -3.44 -1.42
N ALA A 51 -14.59 -3.19 -0.78
CA ALA A 51 -13.44 -4.10 -0.76
C ALA A 51 -13.77 -5.53 -0.27
N TYR A 52 -14.82 -5.67 0.55
CA TYR A 52 -15.23 -6.95 1.14
C TYR A 52 -16.49 -7.55 0.49
N SER A 53 -16.99 -6.95 -0.60
CA SER A 53 -18.18 -7.47 -1.30
C SER A 53 -17.90 -8.73 -2.11
N GLU A 54 -16.66 -8.94 -2.53
CA GLU A 54 -16.16 -10.09 -3.29
C GLU A 54 -14.72 -10.42 -2.84
N LYS A 55 -14.21 -11.59 -3.22
CA LYS A 55 -12.79 -11.94 -3.03
C LYS A 55 -11.96 -11.33 -4.15
N PHE A 56 -11.48 -10.12 -3.95
CA PHE A 56 -10.84 -9.36 -5.01
C PHE A 56 -9.34 -9.67 -5.21
N ILE A 57 -8.93 -9.58 -6.49
CA ILE A 57 -7.55 -9.39 -6.90
C ILE A 57 -7.43 -7.95 -7.40
N LEU A 58 -6.52 -7.17 -6.83
CA LEU A 58 -6.12 -5.86 -7.34
C LEU A 58 -5.24 -6.08 -8.57
N VAL A 59 -5.72 -5.66 -9.72
CA VAL A 59 -5.09 -6.01 -11.00
C VAL A 59 -4.41 -4.82 -11.66
N LEU A 60 -3.17 -5.01 -12.08
CA LEU A 60 -2.49 -4.19 -13.08
C LEU A 60 -2.05 -5.15 -14.20
N SER A 61 -3.01 -5.47 -15.09
CA SER A 61 -2.86 -6.49 -16.11
C SER A 61 -2.13 -5.98 -17.36
N HIS A 62 -2.01 -6.85 -18.39
CA HIS A 62 -1.49 -6.49 -19.70
C HIS A 62 -2.34 -5.41 -20.39
N ASP A 63 -3.65 -5.43 -20.20
CA ASP A 63 -4.58 -4.47 -20.82
C ASP A 63 -4.22 -3.02 -20.53
N GLU A 64 -3.53 -2.76 -19.42
CA GLU A 64 -3.17 -1.42 -19.00
C GLU A 64 -1.82 -0.93 -19.55
N VAL A 65 -1.08 -1.79 -20.26
CA VAL A 65 0.27 -1.48 -20.77
C VAL A 65 0.45 -1.84 -22.25
N VAL A 66 -0.64 -1.86 -23.01
CA VAL A 66 -0.71 -2.12 -24.44
C VAL A 66 -1.58 -1.09 -25.16
N HIS A 67 -1.56 -1.10 -26.49
CA HIS A 67 -2.49 -0.35 -27.36
C HIS A 67 -2.51 1.17 -27.08
N LEU A 68 -1.33 1.80 -27.02
CA LEU A 68 -1.13 3.24 -26.82
C LEU A 68 -1.58 3.76 -25.44
N LYS A 69 -1.65 2.86 -24.44
CA LYS A 69 -1.96 3.23 -23.06
C LYS A 69 -0.71 3.58 -22.24
N CYS A 70 0.47 3.52 -22.80
CA CYS A 70 1.79 3.65 -22.18
C CYS A 70 2.13 2.52 -21.18
N SER A 71 3.41 2.33 -20.90
CA SER A 71 3.85 1.47 -19.80
C SER A 71 3.43 2.04 -18.44
N MET A 72 3.51 1.26 -17.36
CA MET A 72 3.23 1.79 -16.01
C MET A 72 4.15 2.96 -15.64
N LEU A 73 5.44 2.88 -15.99
CA LEU A 73 6.38 3.97 -15.79
C LEU A 73 6.01 5.19 -16.63
N GLY A 74 5.62 4.98 -17.90
CA GLY A 74 5.20 6.06 -18.81
C GLY A 74 3.95 6.82 -18.34
N LYS A 75 3.07 6.16 -17.56
CA LYS A 75 1.88 6.81 -16.99
C LYS A 75 2.22 7.78 -15.84
N MET A 76 3.35 7.59 -15.17
CA MET A 76 3.71 8.41 -14.01
C MET A 76 4.08 9.83 -14.45
N PRO A 77 3.56 10.87 -13.77
CA PRO A 77 3.91 12.26 -14.04
C PRO A 77 5.30 12.61 -13.51
N GLY A 78 5.81 13.77 -13.93
CA GLY A 78 7.09 14.32 -13.51
C GLY A 78 8.26 13.94 -14.39
N GLU A 79 9.44 14.35 -13.97
CA GLU A 79 10.70 14.04 -14.64
C GLU A 79 11.09 12.57 -14.47
N TYR A 80 12.21 12.16 -15.04
CA TYR A 80 12.63 10.74 -15.07
C TYR A 80 12.64 10.10 -13.68
N GLU A 81 13.33 10.70 -12.72
CA GLU A 81 13.44 10.20 -11.35
C GLU A 81 12.09 10.24 -10.60
N ASP A 82 11.26 11.26 -10.84
CA ASP A 82 9.94 11.39 -10.25
C ASP A 82 9.02 10.23 -10.65
N LYS A 83 9.13 9.73 -11.89
CA LYS A 83 8.34 8.60 -12.36
C LYS A 83 8.60 7.34 -11.53
N PHE A 84 9.86 7.06 -11.23
CA PHE A 84 10.23 5.91 -10.38
C PHE A 84 9.77 6.12 -8.94
N ALA A 85 9.91 7.32 -8.40
CA ALA A 85 9.44 7.65 -7.06
C ALA A 85 7.91 7.52 -6.95
N ASN A 86 7.15 8.04 -7.94
CA ASN A 86 5.71 7.84 -8.04
C ASN A 86 5.33 6.35 -8.10
N LEU A 87 6.05 5.56 -8.88
CA LEU A 87 5.74 4.14 -9.04
C LEU A 87 6.02 3.36 -7.75
N LYS A 88 7.09 3.70 -7.01
CA LYS A 88 7.35 3.11 -5.69
C LYS A 88 6.21 3.38 -4.70
N VAL A 89 5.71 4.63 -4.63
CA VAL A 89 4.60 4.95 -3.72
C VAL A 89 3.30 4.28 -4.16
N ALA A 90 3.03 4.22 -5.46
CA ALA A 90 1.87 3.53 -6.01
C ALA A 90 1.88 2.03 -5.67
N TYR A 91 3.00 1.36 -5.88
CA TYR A 91 3.14 -0.06 -5.53
C TYR A 91 3.08 -0.32 -4.02
N THR A 92 3.60 0.57 -3.19
CA THR A 92 3.48 0.45 -1.73
C THR A 92 2.02 0.53 -1.28
N PHE A 93 1.28 1.49 -1.83
CA PHE A 93 -0.16 1.61 -1.57
C PHE A 93 -0.92 0.35 -2.01
N MET A 94 -0.68 -0.12 -3.24
CA MET A 94 -1.29 -1.35 -3.76
C MET A 94 -0.99 -2.55 -2.89
N MET A 95 0.28 -2.75 -2.48
CA MET A 95 0.69 -3.90 -1.66
C MET A 95 0.10 -3.86 -0.25
N GLY A 96 -0.13 -2.67 0.29
CA GLY A 96 -0.80 -2.48 1.59
C GLY A 96 -2.32 -2.57 1.54
N HIS A 97 -2.97 -2.29 0.41
CA HIS A 97 -4.43 -2.32 0.29
C HIS A 97 -4.97 -3.76 0.39
N PRO A 98 -6.17 -4.01 1.01
CA PRO A 98 -6.80 -5.34 1.01
C PRO A 98 -7.04 -5.91 -0.38
N GLY A 99 -6.94 -7.23 -0.51
CA GLY A 99 -7.10 -8.00 -1.75
C GLY A 99 -5.79 -8.59 -2.25
N LYS A 100 -5.87 -9.64 -3.08
CA LYS A 100 -4.71 -10.26 -3.72
C LYS A 100 -4.13 -9.32 -4.76
N LYS A 101 -2.91 -9.58 -5.22
CA LYS A 101 -2.16 -8.67 -6.11
C LYS A 101 -1.85 -9.35 -7.43
N LEU A 102 -2.03 -8.60 -8.52
CA LEU A 102 -1.54 -8.97 -9.85
C LEU A 102 -0.78 -7.78 -10.44
N LEU A 103 0.49 -7.98 -10.70
CA LEU A 103 1.33 -7.07 -11.47
C LEU A 103 1.83 -7.80 -12.71
N PHE A 104 1.57 -7.26 -13.90
CA PHE A 104 1.98 -7.89 -15.15
C PHE A 104 3.49 -7.75 -15.37
N MET A 105 4.08 -8.69 -16.13
CA MET A 105 5.51 -8.78 -16.38
C MET A 105 6.11 -7.47 -16.92
N GLY A 106 7.29 -7.11 -16.47
CA GLY A 106 8.01 -5.90 -16.88
C GLY A 106 7.63 -4.65 -16.07
N GLN A 107 6.49 -4.65 -15.38
CA GLN A 107 6.08 -3.50 -14.56
C GLN A 107 6.92 -3.38 -13.27
N ASP A 108 7.43 -4.49 -12.76
CA ASP A 108 8.24 -4.59 -11.54
C ASP A 108 9.61 -3.91 -11.64
N PHE A 109 10.17 -3.80 -12.85
CA PHE A 109 11.40 -3.05 -13.11
C PHE A 109 11.16 -1.78 -13.94
N GLY A 110 9.88 -1.39 -14.15
CA GLY A 110 9.53 -0.18 -14.85
C GLY A 110 9.87 -0.21 -16.33
N GLN A 111 9.55 -1.30 -17.04
CA GLN A 111 9.75 -1.37 -18.49
C GLN A 111 9.24 -0.09 -19.15
N TRP A 112 10.05 0.51 -20.01
CA TRP A 112 9.72 1.79 -20.64
C TRP A 112 8.73 1.63 -21.79
N SER A 113 8.93 0.60 -22.59
CA SER A 113 8.05 0.30 -23.71
C SER A 113 6.77 -0.37 -23.25
N GLU A 114 5.70 -0.20 -24.01
CA GLU A 114 4.50 -1.04 -23.86
C GLU A 114 4.86 -2.51 -24.06
N TRP A 115 4.13 -3.39 -23.37
CA TRP A 115 4.30 -4.82 -23.54
C TRP A 115 3.88 -5.27 -24.95
N SER A 116 4.56 -6.25 -25.50
CA SER A 116 4.22 -6.87 -26.77
C SER A 116 4.63 -8.35 -26.77
N GLU A 117 3.75 -9.20 -27.22
CA GLU A 117 4.01 -10.63 -27.41
C GLU A 117 5.05 -10.91 -28.50
N LYS A 118 5.36 -9.91 -29.36
CA LYS A 118 6.30 -10.06 -30.49
C LYS A 118 7.76 -9.87 -30.11
N ARG A 119 8.04 -9.48 -28.87
CA ARG A 119 9.42 -9.22 -28.42
C ARG A 119 9.61 -9.58 -26.95
N SER A 120 10.87 -9.81 -26.58
CA SER A 120 11.26 -9.96 -25.17
C SER A 120 11.00 -8.68 -24.38
N LEU A 121 10.90 -8.81 -23.05
CA LEU A 121 10.96 -7.67 -22.15
C LEU A 121 12.30 -6.94 -22.29
N ASP A 122 12.29 -5.65 -21.95
CA ASP A 122 13.46 -4.76 -22.08
C ASP A 122 14.47 -5.00 -20.93
N TRP A 123 14.96 -6.26 -20.79
CA TRP A 123 15.84 -6.70 -19.69
C TRP A 123 17.12 -5.87 -19.54
N TYR A 124 17.60 -5.24 -20.62
CA TYR A 124 18.76 -4.36 -20.60
C TYR A 124 18.59 -3.17 -19.65
N LEU A 125 17.36 -2.75 -19.39
CA LEU A 125 17.04 -1.66 -18.46
C LEU A 125 17.48 -1.98 -17.01
N LEU A 126 17.64 -3.24 -16.64
CA LEU A 126 18.18 -3.61 -15.31
C LEU A 126 19.67 -3.22 -15.15
N GLY A 127 20.35 -2.81 -16.22
CA GLY A 127 21.65 -2.16 -16.15
C GLY A 127 21.57 -0.71 -15.66
N GLU A 128 20.43 -0.06 -15.79
CA GLU A 128 20.22 1.34 -15.38
C GLU A 128 19.87 1.44 -13.88
N PRO A 129 20.46 2.39 -13.15
CA PRO A 129 20.30 2.50 -11.68
C PRO A 129 18.85 2.60 -11.23
N GLU A 130 18.02 3.41 -11.89
CA GLU A 130 16.63 3.66 -11.48
C GLU A 130 15.75 2.42 -11.67
N HIS A 131 15.89 1.73 -12.79
CA HIS A 131 15.17 0.47 -13.07
C HIS A 131 15.57 -0.62 -12.09
N LYS A 132 16.87 -0.78 -11.86
CA LYS A 132 17.40 -1.71 -10.85
C LYS A 132 16.94 -1.36 -9.44
N GLY A 133 16.89 -0.06 -9.11
CA GLY A 133 16.40 0.46 -7.84
C GLY A 133 14.90 0.15 -7.63
N LEU A 134 14.07 0.34 -8.66
CA LEU A 134 12.65 0.00 -8.61
C LEU A 134 12.45 -1.51 -8.43
N TRP A 135 13.17 -2.32 -9.20
CA TRP A 135 13.10 -3.77 -9.09
C TRP A 135 13.49 -4.28 -7.69
N ALA A 136 14.57 -3.74 -7.12
CA ALA A 136 14.99 -4.06 -5.76
C ALA A 136 13.93 -3.66 -4.72
N TYR A 137 13.33 -2.49 -4.90
CA TYR A 137 12.25 -1.99 -4.04
C TYR A 137 11.01 -2.88 -4.11
N PHE A 138 10.56 -3.23 -5.33
CA PHE A 138 9.39 -4.10 -5.51
C PHE A 138 9.64 -5.51 -4.94
N LYS A 139 10.84 -6.04 -5.14
CA LYS A 139 11.27 -7.30 -4.51
C LYS A 139 11.17 -7.22 -2.98
N ALA A 140 11.57 -6.11 -2.36
CA ALA A 140 11.42 -5.91 -0.91
C ALA A 140 9.95 -5.86 -0.48
N LEU A 141 9.07 -5.21 -1.25
CA LEU A 141 7.62 -5.23 -1.01
C LEU A 141 7.05 -6.65 -1.07
N LEU A 142 7.45 -7.47 -2.05
CA LEU A 142 7.03 -8.87 -2.15
C LEU A 142 7.50 -9.70 -0.95
N HIS A 143 8.72 -9.46 -0.46
CA HIS A 143 9.21 -10.11 0.75
C HIS A 143 8.39 -9.72 1.99
N ILE A 144 8.02 -8.44 2.14
CA ILE A 144 7.14 -7.99 3.22
C ILE A 144 5.77 -8.65 3.10
N TYR A 145 5.18 -8.65 1.90
CA TYR A 145 3.87 -9.26 1.66
C TYR A 145 3.85 -10.74 2.08
N ARG A 146 4.87 -11.51 1.70
CA ARG A 146 4.97 -12.94 2.06
C ARG A 146 5.29 -13.17 3.54
N LYS A 147 6.10 -12.30 4.15
CA LYS A 147 6.59 -12.46 5.52
C LYS A 147 5.52 -12.14 6.57
N TYR A 148 4.68 -11.12 6.30
CA TYR A 148 3.73 -10.61 7.27
C TYR A 148 2.29 -10.97 6.91
N PRO A 149 1.65 -11.91 7.65
CA PRO A 149 0.24 -12.28 7.42
C PRO A 149 -0.73 -11.11 7.46
N ALA A 150 -0.40 -10.02 8.15
CA ALA A 150 -1.16 -8.78 8.12
C ALA A 150 -1.44 -8.28 6.68
N CYS A 151 -0.59 -8.59 5.70
CA CYS A 151 -0.79 -8.18 4.31
C CYS A 151 -1.87 -8.97 3.57
N TYR A 152 -2.24 -10.19 4.03
CA TYR A 152 -3.10 -11.08 3.25
C TYR A 152 -4.08 -11.94 4.03
N ALA A 153 -3.82 -12.23 5.34
CA ALA A 153 -4.62 -13.20 6.09
C ALA A 153 -6.07 -12.74 6.27
N LEU A 154 -6.26 -11.43 6.52
CA LEU A 154 -7.56 -10.81 6.73
C LEU A 154 -8.01 -9.96 5.53
N ASP A 155 -7.61 -10.31 4.30
CA ASP A 155 -7.99 -9.55 3.09
C ASP A 155 -9.50 -9.46 2.84
N GLN A 156 -10.27 -10.38 3.44
CA GLN A 156 -11.71 -10.51 3.21
C GLN A 156 -12.54 -10.03 4.41
N TYR A 157 -11.87 -9.51 5.44
CA TYR A 157 -12.49 -9.15 6.70
C TYR A 157 -12.17 -7.70 7.06
N PRO A 158 -13.19 -6.90 7.45
CA PRO A 158 -12.99 -5.50 7.82
C PRO A 158 -11.97 -5.30 8.94
N GLU A 159 -11.83 -6.29 9.83
CA GLU A 159 -10.88 -6.28 10.96
C GLU A 159 -9.41 -6.26 10.50
N GLY A 160 -9.15 -6.63 9.25
CA GLY A 160 -7.81 -6.65 8.64
C GLY A 160 -7.27 -5.29 8.22
N PHE A 161 -8.10 -4.23 8.26
CA PHE A 161 -7.73 -2.91 7.77
C PHE A 161 -8.42 -1.79 8.53
N PHE A 162 -7.71 -0.71 8.80
CA PHE A 162 -8.34 0.57 9.15
C PHE A 162 -7.49 1.76 8.71
N TRP A 163 -8.16 2.82 8.33
CA TRP A 163 -7.50 4.08 8.04
C TRP A 163 -6.97 4.73 9.32
N ILE A 164 -5.75 5.24 9.26
CA ILE A 164 -5.26 6.23 10.22
C ILE A 164 -5.74 7.61 9.77
N ASN A 165 -5.45 7.97 8.53
CA ASN A 165 -5.98 9.17 7.92
C ASN A 165 -6.35 8.90 6.45
N ALA A 166 -7.65 8.94 6.15
CA ALA A 166 -8.22 8.82 4.82
C ALA A 166 -8.52 10.19 4.20
N ASP A 167 -8.41 11.27 4.96
CA ASP A 167 -8.98 12.59 4.60
C ASP A 167 -7.90 13.65 4.33
N ASP A 168 -6.62 13.27 4.29
CA ASP A 168 -5.49 14.19 4.07
C ASP A 168 -5.33 14.56 2.58
N GLY A 169 -6.42 15.02 1.99
CA GLY A 169 -6.49 15.36 0.58
C GLY A 169 -5.55 16.51 0.20
N ASP A 170 -5.47 17.55 1.02
CA ASP A 170 -4.64 18.72 0.75
C ASP A 170 -3.15 18.38 0.60
N ARG A 171 -2.68 17.39 1.35
CA ARG A 171 -1.31 16.89 1.26
C ARG A 171 -1.18 15.64 0.38
N SER A 172 -2.29 15.05 -0.06
CA SER A 172 -2.33 13.78 -0.81
C SER A 172 -1.51 12.68 -0.13
N ILE A 173 -1.65 12.56 1.19
CA ILE A 173 -1.01 11.53 2.01
C ILE A 173 -2.08 10.55 2.48
N TYR A 174 -1.74 9.28 2.46
CA TYR A 174 -2.59 8.20 2.98
C TYR A 174 -1.83 7.44 4.04
N SER A 175 -2.50 7.20 5.17
CA SER A 175 -1.96 6.34 6.21
C SER A 175 -3.02 5.36 6.69
N PHE A 176 -2.64 4.09 6.81
CA PHE A 176 -3.54 3.02 7.20
C PHE A 176 -2.79 1.86 7.84
N VAL A 177 -3.52 1.02 8.55
CA VAL A 177 -3.00 -0.17 9.22
C VAL A 177 -3.55 -1.44 8.57
N ARG A 178 -2.68 -2.42 8.40
CA ARG A 178 -3.00 -3.82 8.16
C ARG A 178 -2.84 -4.59 9.47
N CYS A 179 -3.86 -5.32 9.84
CA CYS A 179 -3.88 -6.09 11.07
C CYS A 179 -3.55 -7.56 10.83
N SER A 180 -2.74 -8.14 11.71
CA SER A 180 -2.60 -9.60 11.82
C SER A 180 -3.67 -10.16 12.74
N GLU A 181 -4.04 -11.43 12.57
CA GLU A 181 -5.04 -12.11 13.40
C GLU A 181 -4.71 -12.08 14.89
N ASP A 182 -3.42 -12.25 15.23
CA ASP A 182 -2.94 -12.26 16.61
C ASP A 182 -2.50 -10.89 17.15
N GLY A 183 -2.52 -9.86 16.29
CA GLY A 183 -2.12 -8.49 16.62
C GLY A 183 -0.62 -8.30 16.90
N LYS A 184 0.25 -9.31 16.66
CA LYS A 184 1.68 -9.21 16.98
C LYS A 184 2.50 -8.50 15.91
N ASP A 185 2.09 -8.63 14.66
CA ASP A 185 2.82 -8.11 13.50
C ASP A 185 1.91 -7.24 12.62
N ASN A 186 1.29 -6.23 13.21
CA ASN A 186 0.54 -5.23 12.46
C ASN A 186 1.48 -4.33 11.67
N LEU A 187 1.01 -3.84 10.53
CA LEU A 187 1.78 -2.96 9.66
C LEU A 187 1.07 -1.62 9.47
N LEU A 188 1.77 -0.53 9.73
CA LEU A 188 1.35 0.83 9.39
C LEU A 188 2.01 1.23 8.08
N PHE A 189 1.20 1.60 7.10
CA PHE A 189 1.62 2.14 5.81
C PHE A 189 1.42 3.66 5.80
N VAL A 190 2.41 4.39 5.29
CA VAL A 190 2.34 5.83 5.03
C VAL A 190 2.81 6.08 3.59
N CYS A 191 1.97 6.77 2.79
CA CYS A 191 2.20 7.00 1.36
C CYS A 191 2.01 8.48 1.02
N ASN A 192 3.08 9.18 0.65
CA ASN A 192 3.07 10.57 0.20
C ASN A 192 3.06 10.63 -1.33
N PHE A 193 1.95 11.00 -1.92
CA PHE A 193 1.78 11.10 -3.38
C PHE A 193 2.15 12.48 -3.96
N THR A 194 2.98 13.26 -3.26
CA THR A 194 3.40 14.60 -3.72
C THR A 194 4.92 14.75 -3.77
N PRO A 195 5.44 15.67 -4.62
CA PRO A 195 6.86 16.00 -4.69
C PRO A 195 7.33 16.88 -3.51
N VAL A 196 6.55 16.94 -2.43
CA VAL A 196 6.84 17.78 -1.27
C VAL A 196 7.33 16.92 -0.12
N ALA A 197 8.59 17.07 0.25
CA ALA A 197 9.14 16.45 1.46
C ALA A 197 8.57 17.09 2.73
N ARG A 198 8.38 16.27 3.77
CA ARG A 198 7.83 16.71 5.06
C ARG A 198 8.73 16.22 6.20
N PRO A 199 9.78 16.98 6.52
CA PRO A 199 10.83 16.54 7.46
C PRO A 199 10.30 16.29 8.87
N ASP A 200 9.23 16.97 9.26
CA ASP A 200 8.62 16.87 10.59
C ASP A 200 7.24 16.22 10.55
N TYR A 201 7.00 15.29 9.60
CA TYR A 201 5.69 14.66 9.48
C TYR A 201 5.36 13.83 10.72
N MET A 202 4.16 14.07 11.25
CA MET A 202 3.59 13.29 12.35
C MET A 202 2.50 12.40 11.76
N VAL A 203 2.60 11.10 12.00
CA VAL A 203 1.54 10.14 11.67
C VAL A 203 0.90 9.66 12.96
N GLY A 204 -0.42 9.71 13.00
CA GLY A 204 -1.20 9.19 14.13
C GLY A 204 -1.05 7.68 14.26
N VAL A 205 -0.97 7.19 15.49
CA VAL A 205 -0.87 5.74 15.77
C VAL A 205 -1.74 5.34 16.95
N PRO A 206 -2.32 4.12 16.94
CA PRO A 206 -3.36 3.73 17.90
C PRO A 206 -2.84 3.48 19.32
N GLN A 207 -1.54 3.33 19.51
CA GLN A 207 -0.99 2.95 20.82
C GLN A 207 0.43 3.47 21.03
N ALA A 208 0.82 3.61 22.29
CA ALA A 208 2.20 3.86 22.70
C ALA A 208 3.12 2.68 22.30
N GLY A 209 4.41 2.93 22.25
CA GLY A 209 5.42 1.90 22.06
C GLY A 209 6.31 2.09 20.85
N LYS A 210 6.90 1.01 20.39
CA LYS A 210 7.90 0.98 19.32
C LYS A 210 7.25 0.65 17.98
N TYR A 211 7.61 1.44 16.98
CA TYR A 211 7.26 1.28 15.58
C TYR A 211 8.54 1.04 14.78
N THR A 212 8.75 -0.18 14.33
CA THR A 212 9.96 -0.55 13.60
C THR A 212 9.75 -0.29 12.12
N LEU A 213 10.45 0.68 11.55
CA LEU A 213 10.51 0.88 10.10
C LEU A 213 11.13 -0.35 9.46
N ILE A 214 10.40 -1.02 8.57
CA ILE A 214 10.85 -2.23 7.88
C ILE A 214 11.10 -2.00 6.40
N LEU A 215 10.53 -0.93 5.84
CA LEU A 215 10.79 -0.45 4.48
C LEU A 215 10.45 1.03 4.40
N ASP A 216 11.27 1.77 3.68
CA ASP A 216 10.97 3.10 3.16
C ASP A 216 11.41 3.25 1.71
N SER A 217 11.02 4.35 1.05
CA SER A 217 11.39 4.61 -0.35
C SER A 217 12.89 4.76 -0.58
N SER A 218 13.69 5.03 0.47
CA SER A 218 15.15 5.15 0.40
C SER A 218 15.90 3.85 0.62
N MET A 219 15.22 2.81 1.12
CA MET A 219 15.79 1.49 1.46
C MET A 219 17.01 1.53 2.41
N LYS A 220 17.08 2.53 3.31
CA LYS A 220 18.21 2.71 4.24
C LYS A 220 18.27 1.70 5.39
N GLY A 221 17.33 0.76 5.43
CA GLY A 221 17.30 -0.30 6.43
C GLY A 221 16.36 -0.03 7.60
N GLN A 222 16.41 -0.91 8.59
CA GLN A 222 15.49 -0.86 9.72
C GLN A 222 15.87 0.23 10.73
N HIS A 223 14.87 0.94 11.23
CA HIS A 223 15.01 1.91 12.31
C HIS A 223 13.81 1.84 13.25
N ILE A 224 14.01 2.12 14.54
CA ILE A 224 12.95 2.09 15.55
C ILE A 224 12.55 3.52 15.91
N TYR A 225 11.27 3.80 15.75
CA TYR A 225 10.63 5.03 16.18
C TYR A 225 9.78 4.75 17.42
N THR A 226 9.74 5.70 18.33
CA THR A 226 8.91 5.60 19.54
C THR A 226 7.72 6.54 19.41
N ALA A 227 6.53 6.03 19.63
CA ALA A 227 5.33 6.84 19.65
C ALA A 227 5.35 7.80 20.85
N VAL A 228 4.99 9.07 20.60
CA VAL A 228 4.82 10.10 21.62
C VAL A 228 3.33 10.28 21.92
N HIS A 229 3.01 10.67 23.15
CA HIS A 229 1.65 10.95 23.58
C HIS A 229 1.23 12.33 23.04
N THR A 230 0.78 12.35 21.80
CA THR A 230 0.31 13.55 21.09
C THR A 230 -0.81 13.11 20.17
N GLU A 231 -1.97 13.75 20.30
CA GLU A 231 -3.09 13.46 19.39
C GLU A 231 -2.74 13.89 17.97
N CYS A 232 -2.90 12.96 17.03
CA CYS A 232 -2.68 13.17 15.61
C CYS A 232 -3.59 12.23 14.82
N ASP A 233 -4.16 12.70 13.71
CA ASP A 233 -5.03 11.89 12.86
C ASP A 233 -6.15 11.16 13.63
N ARG A 234 -6.73 11.80 14.65
CA ARG A 234 -7.72 11.21 15.58
C ARG A 234 -7.20 9.99 16.36
N GLN A 235 -5.86 9.82 16.43
CA GLN A 235 -5.21 8.79 17.22
C GLN A 235 -4.57 9.41 18.48
N PRO A 236 -4.50 8.67 19.60
CA PRO A 236 -3.97 9.23 20.88
C PRO A 236 -2.45 9.40 20.90
N TYR A 237 -1.76 8.79 19.97
CA TYR A 237 -0.30 8.85 19.87
C TYR A 237 0.12 9.18 18.44
N ALA A 238 1.37 9.62 18.29
CA ALA A 238 1.96 9.87 16.98
C ALA A 238 3.41 9.40 16.90
N VAL A 239 3.82 9.09 15.68
CA VAL A 239 5.23 8.83 15.32
C VAL A 239 5.70 9.97 14.45
N LYS A 240 6.83 10.60 14.82
CA LYS A 240 7.50 11.59 13.98
C LYS A 240 8.41 10.86 12.99
N TYR A 241 8.21 11.12 11.71
CA TYR A 241 8.97 10.51 10.62
C TYR A 241 9.29 11.54 9.53
N PRO A 242 10.55 11.68 9.09
CA PRO A 242 10.90 12.57 7.98
C PRO A 242 10.44 11.95 6.66
N LEU A 243 9.21 12.28 6.24
CA LEU A 243 8.57 11.72 5.06
C LEU A 243 9.09 12.40 3.80
N PRO A 244 9.79 11.68 2.90
CA PRO A 244 10.34 12.26 1.67
C PRO A 244 9.25 12.68 0.65
N ALA A 245 9.65 13.45 -0.35
CA ALA A 245 8.89 13.63 -1.58
C ALA A 245 8.63 12.26 -2.22
N TYR A 246 7.40 12.00 -2.64
CA TYR A 246 6.95 10.66 -3.09
C TYR A 246 7.39 9.53 -2.16
N GLY A 247 7.45 9.85 -0.86
CA GLY A 247 7.99 8.96 0.16
C GLY A 247 7.00 7.92 0.64
N THR A 248 7.53 6.79 1.03
CA THR A 248 6.77 5.72 1.67
C THR A 248 7.44 5.29 2.96
N ALA A 249 6.64 4.82 3.91
CA ALA A 249 7.14 4.13 5.08
C ALA A 249 6.22 2.98 5.47
N VAL A 250 6.79 1.84 5.80
CA VAL A 250 6.07 0.68 6.35
C VAL A 250 6.67 0.38 7.71
N PHE A 251 5.86 0.52 8.76
CA PHE A 251 6.27 0.23 10.12
C PHE A 251 5.59 -1.04 10.62
N LYS A 252 6.37 -1.87 11.29
CA LYS A 252 5.85 -3.00 12.07
C LYS A 252 5.63 -2.58 13.53
N PHE A 253 4.50 -2.98 14.10
CA PHE A 253 4.20 -2.81 15.52
C PHE A 253 3.32 -3.96 16.04
N SER A 254 3.37 -4.19 17.34
CA SER A 254 2.54 -5.21 18.00
C SER A 254 1.49 -4.55 18.89
N LYS A 255 0.27 -5.05 18.83
CA LYS A 255 -0.81 -4.59 19.72
C LYS A 255 -0.46 -4.97 21.16
N HIS A 256 -0.47 -4.02 22.08
CA HIS A 256 -0.32 -4.33 23.50
C HIS A 256 -1.54 -5.11 23.98
N THR A 257 -1.38 -6.38 24.28
CA THR A 257 -2.35 -7.09 25.11
C THR A 257 -2.22 -6.54 26.53
N ALA A 258 -3.24 -5.83 27.02
CA ALA A 258 -3.32 -5.49 28.44
C ALA A 258 -3.13 -6.80 29.23
N LYS A 259 -2.10 -6.88 30.07
CA LYS A 259 -1.94 -8.00 30.99
C LYS A 259 -3.22 -8.08 31.83
N ALA A 260 -3.99 -9.16 31.64
CA ALA A 260 -5.12 -9.44 32.51
C ALA A 260 -4.58 -9.49 33.95
N THR A 261 -4.88 -8.49 34.74
CA THR A 261 -4.60 -8.48 36.16
C THR A 261 -5.41 -9.62 36.76
N LYS A 262 -4.76 -10.77 37.03
CA LYS A 262 -5.34 -11.83 37.86
C LYS A 262 -5.61 -11.20 39.23
N LYS A 263 -6.83 -10.76 39.48
CA LYS A 263 -7.31 -10.54 40.83
C LYS A 263 -7.29 -11.91 41.54
N ALA A 264 -6.29 -12.09 42.36
CA ALA A 264 -6.27 -13.19 43.30
C ALA A 264 -7.51 -13.03 44.23
N LYS A 265 -8.53 -13.86 44.02
CA LYS A 265 -9.57 -14.06 45.02
C LYS A 265 -8.89 -14.76 46.22
N LYS A 266 -8.55 -13.99 47.25
CA LYS A 266 -8.34 -14.56 48.58
C LYS A 266 -9.72 -14.98 49.08
N HIS A 267 -9.95 -16.26 49.15
CA HIS A 267 -10.98 -16.82 49.99
C HIS A 267 -10.44 -16.82 51.43
N LYS A 268 -11.19 -16.07 52.29
CA LYS A 268 -11.24 -16.32 53.72
C LYS A 268 -12.32 -17.34 53.99
#